data_d566ed5962cdb5e18614a5bf08ce9977
#
_entry.id   d566ed5962cdb5e18614a5bf08ce9977
#
_cell.length_a   1.000
_cell.length_b   1.000
_cell.length_c   1.000
_cell.angle_alpha   90.00
_cell.angle_beta   90.00
_cell.angle_gamma   90.00
#
_symmetry.space_group_name_H-M   'P 1'
#
loop_
_entity.id
_entity.type
_entity.pdbx_description
1 polymer ?
#
loop_
_entity_poly.entity_id
_entity_poly.type
_entity_poly.pdbx_seq_one_letter_code
_entity_poly.pdbx_strand_id
1 'polypeptide(L)'
;MSPALAAGLQIAAVVIVLAAAYVPLGDYMARVYASPSDDDPSDDAGSESNGTGGGTALRTRTRPRTDSRVESLIYRLCRVDPRAEQTWIGYSLSVLGFSAASVLFLYVLQRVQGVLPLNGGLSGVSPSVAFNTAISFVANTNWQSYVPETTMSNLTQPMGLAVQNFVSAAVGLSVAAAVIRGFVRVRVGGELGNFWVDLIRGTLRILLPLSFVIALILLTQGVIQSFSAGFASTGLDGSSVTNALAPVASQEAIKELGTNGGGILAANSAHPFENPTPLSNVVEITAILLIPVALTRTFGTMVGDRRQGLTLLAVMGALFAALLAVTAAAEAGARGVAAEAAGAMMEGKEVRFGIPGSTLFAVATTGTSTGAVNSAHDSMSPLGGGAVLLNMLVGEIAPGGVGTGLYGLLVLAIVAVFVGGLLVGRTPEYLGKKIGRRQITLAALSVLVMPALVLIGTSVSVLLPSTTGYQGNSGDPGTPGSIHGFTEVLYAFASAANNNGSAFGGLTVTSDWFQTSLGLAMLLGRFLPIVLVLALAGSLVATKRTPPNPGTLPTHGPLFASLLLGTVVLVAALTFFPALALGPIAEAVQ
;
A
#
# COMPACT_ATOMS: atom_id res chain seq x y z
N MET A 1 -9.89 -30.38 -12.36
CA MET A 1 -10.53 -29.60 -11.26
C MET A 1 -11.35 -28.52 -11.91
N SER A 2 -12.58 -28.26 -11.47
CA SER A 2 -13.36 -27.18 -12.05
C SER A 2 -12.76 -25.80 -11.68
N PRO A 3 -12.88 -24.77 -12.54
CA PRO A 3 -12.37 -23.44 -12.24
C PRO A 3 -12.89 -22.86 -10.91
N ALA A 4 -14.16 -23.10 -10.61
CA ALA A 4 -14.79 -22.67 -9.36
C ALA A 4 -14.16 -23.34 -8.12
N LEU A 5 -13.83 -24.65 -8.20
CA LEU A 5 -13.15 -25.34 -7.11
C LEU A 5 -11.72 -24.82 -6.93
N ALA A 6 -11.01 -24.55 -8.03
CA ALA A 6 -9.67 -23.98 -7.98
C ALA A 6 -9.69 -22.59 -7.32
N ALA A 7 -10.64 -21.73 -7.70
CA ALA A 7 -10.86 -20.42 -7.08
C ALA A 7 -11.14 -20.54 -5.58
N GLY A 8 -12.06 -21.42 -5.20
CA GLY A 8 -12.41 -21.66 -3.80
C GLY A 8 -11.23 -22.12 -2.96
N LEU A 9 -10.39 -23.03 -3.49
CA LEU A 9 -9.20 -23.51 -2.81
C LEU A 9 -8.11 -22.43 -2.64
N GLN A 10 -7.89 -21.59 -3.65
CA GLN A 10 -6.93 -20.49 -3.57
C GLN A 10 -7.37 -19.46 -2.51
N ILE A 11 -8.63 -19.01 -2.57
CA ILE A 11 -9.17 -18.07 -1.57
C ILE A 11 -9.12 -18.68 -0.18
N ALA A 12 -9.52 -19.95 -0.02
CA ALA A 12 -9.49 -20.62 1.27
C ALA A 12 -8.07 -20.73 1.83
N ALA A 13 -7.07 -21.06 0.99
CA ALA A 13 -5.67 -21.12 1.41
C ALA A 13 -5.17 -19.77 1.94
N VAL A 14 -5.42 -18.68 1.20
CA VAL A 14 -5.07 -17.32 1.64
C VAL A 14 -5.76 -16.98 2.96
N VAL A 15 -7.07 -17.18 3.05
CA VAL A 15 -7.84 -16.86 4.28
C VAL A 15 -7.37 -17.67 5.48
N ILE A 16 -7.08 -18.96 5.32
CA ILE A 16 -6.60 -19.82 6.41
C ILE A 16 -5.25 -19.32 6.93
N VAL A 17 -4.30 -19.01 6.04
CA VAL A 17 -2.97 -18.52 6.46
C VAL A 17 -3.09 -17.15 7.14
N LEU A 18 -3.88 -16.23 6.60
CA LEU A 18 -4.12 -14.91 7.20
C LEU A 18 -4.79 -15.04 8.58
N ALA A 19 -5.80 -15.90 8.73
CA ALA A 19 -6.47 -16.14 9.99
C ALA A 19 -5.52 -16.74 11.05
N ALA A 20 -4.68 -17.69 10.65
CA ALA A 20 -3.67 -18.29 11.54
C ALA A 20 -2.61 -17.28 11.98
N ALA A 21 -2.20 -16.38 11.09
CA ALA A 21 -1.20 -15.35 11.36
C ALA A 21 -1.76 -14.13 12.11
N TYR A 22 -3.05 -13.84 12.01
CA TYR A 22 -3.71 -12.62 12.49
C TYR A 22 -3.38 -12.27 13.94
N VAL A 23 -3.60 -13.21 14.86
CA VAL A 23 -3.37 -12.99 16.28
C VAL A 23 -1.88 -12.98 16.64
N PRO A 24 -1.07 -14.01 16.27
CA PRO A 24 0.33 -14.05 16.68
C PRO A 24 1.16 -12.92 16.07
N LEU A 25 0.96 -12.60 14.80
CA LEU A 25 1.70 -11.52 14.14
C LEU A 25 1.25 -10.15 14.63
N GLY A 26 -0.05 -9.89 14.75
CA GLY A 26 -0.57 -8.61 15.22
C GLY A 26 -0.15 -8.29 16.66
N ASP A 27 -0.24 -9.27 17.56
CA ASP A 27 0.23 -9.10 18.95
C ASP A 27 1.77 -9.00 19.03
N TYR A 28 2.50 -9.64 18.11
CA TYR A 28 3.96 -9.48 17.99
C TYR A 28 4.33 -8.06 17.55
N MET A 29 3.70 -7.52 16.51
CA MET A 29 3.95 -6.17 16.02
C MET A 29 3.59 -5.12 17.09
N ALA A 30 2.50 -5.31 17.85
CA ALA A 30 2.16 -4.44 18.97
C ALA A 30 3.28 -4.39 20.04
N ARG A 31 3.93 -5.54 20.33
CA ARG A 31 5.09 -5.59 21.24
C ARG A 31 6.35 -4.94 20.68
N VAL A 32 6.56 -5.02 19.37
CA VAL A 32 7.72 -4.38 18.70
C VAL A 32 7.63 -2.86 18.81
N TYR A 33 6.42 -2.31 18.66
CA TYR A 33 6.18 -0.86 18.70
C TYR A 33 5.78 -0.32 20.09
N ALA A 34 5.69 -1.17 21.11
CA ALA A 34 5.50 -0.72 22.50
C ALA A 34 6.71 0.10 22.95
N SER A 35 6.46 1.25 23.57
CA SER A 35 7.48 2.13 24.15
C SER A 35 7.58 1.93 25.66
N PRO A 36 8.77 2.06 26.27
CA PRO A 36 8.93 2.07 27.72
C PRO A 36 8.09 3.16 28.40
N SER A 37 7.86 4.25 27.71
CA SER A 37 7.06 5.38 28.19
C SER A 37 5.54 5.13 28.17
N ASP A 38 5.09 4.04 27.53
CA ASP A 38 3.67 3.66 27.54
C ASP A 38 3.23 3.05 28.89
N ASP A 39 4.19 2.71 29.77
CA ASP A 39 3.96 2.15 31.11
C ASP A 39 4.06 3.19 32.25
N ASP A 40 4.20 4.49 31.96
CA ASP A 40 4.36 5.54 32.98
C ASP A 40 3.05 5.74 33.79
N PRO A 41 3.08 5.52 35.12
CA PRO A 41 1.90 5.69 35.99
C PRO A 41 1.38 7.13 36.06
N SER A 42 2.18 8.13 35.65
CA SER A 42 1.77 9.54 35.65
C SER A 42 0.67 9.86 34.63
N ASP A 43 0.47 9.01 33.63
CA ASP A 43 -0.63 9.14 32.67
C ASP A 43 -2.00 8.80 33.30
N ASP A 44 -2.04 8.15 34.47
CA ASP A 44 -3.25 7.78 35.21
C ASP A 44 -3.64 8.77 36.34
N ALA A 45 -2.80 9.76 36.64
CA ALA A 45 -3.02 10.68 37.77
C ALA A 45 -4.25 11.64 37.64
N GLY A 46 -5.05 11.49 36.59
CA GLY A 46 -6.32 12.24 36.39
C GLY A 46 -7.58 11.44 36.68
N SER A 47 -7.48 10.20 37.18
CA SER A 47 -8.61 9.26 37.29
C SER A 47 -8.82 8.70 38.72
N GLU A 48 -8.36 9.37 39.76
CA GLU A 48 -8.81 9.05 41.13
C GLU A 48 -10.15 9.74 41.40
N SER A 49 -11.24 9.07 41.07
CA SER A 49 -12.52 9.29 41.70
C SER A 49 -13.11 7.96 42.13
N ASN A 50 -13.35 7.83 43.44
CA ASN A 50 -14.06 6.77 44.14
C ASN A 50 -15.31 6.30 43.40
N GLY A 51 -15.37 5.01 43.05
CA GLY A 51 -16.58 4.42 42.48
C GLY A 51 -16.43 2.91 42.32
N THR A 52 -16.98 2.16 43.26
CA THR A 52 -17.24 0.73 43.19
C THR A 52 -18.06 0.37 41.95
N GLY A 53 -17.42 -0.15 40.94
CA GLY A 53 -18.07 -0.69 39.75
C GLY A 53 -17.08 -1.60 39.01
N GLY A 54 -17.26 -2.93 39.19
CA GLY A 54 -16.38 -3.96 38.63
C GLY A 54 -16.42 -4.01 37.09
N GLY A 55 -15.53 -3.27 36.45
CA GLY A 55 -15.16 -3.42 35.06
C GLY A 55 -13.65 -3.57 35.00
N THR A 56 -13.17 -4.82 35.06
CA THR A 56 -11.75 -5.16 34.86
C THR A 56 -11.40 -4.85 33.42
N ALA A 57 -10.96 -3.64 33.16
CA ALA A 57 -10.25 -3.32 31.92
C ALA A 57 -8.98 -4.17 31.92
N LEU A 58 -8.95 -5.26 31.15
CA LEU A 58 -7.76 -6.06 30.89
C LEU A 58 -6.80 -5.19 30.06
N ARG A 59 -6.06 -4.32 30.72
CA ARG A 59 -4.85 -3.71 30.15
C ARG A 59 -3.83 -4.84 30.01
N THR A 60 -3.75 -5.43 28.82
CA THR A 60 -2.60 -6.26 28.45
C THR A 60 -1.40 -5.33 28.39
N ARG A 61 -0.67 -5.20 29.50
CA ARG A 61 0.63 -4.51 29.54
C ARG A 61 1.56 -5.22 28.58
N THR A 62 1.72 -4.68 27.38
CA THR A 62 2.71 -5.15 26.42
C THR A 62 4.06 -4.67 26.90
N ARG A 63 4.81 -5.53 27.59
CA ARG A 63 6.19 -5.19 28.00
C ARG A 63 7.03 -4.90 26.75
N PRO A 64 7.70 -3.74 26.68
CA PRO A 64 8.57 -3.40 25.57
C PRO A 64 9.72 -4.41 25.49
N ARG A 65 10.07 -4.83 24.27
CA ARG A 65 11.24 -5.70 24.07
C ARG A 65 12.51 -4.88 24.22
N THR A 66 13.49 -5.44 24.91
CA THR A 66 14.85 -4.87 24.98
C THR A 66 15.48 -4.82 23.59
N ASP A 67 16.29 -3.79 23.35
CA ASP A 67 17.01 -3.63 22.09
C ASP A 67 18.04 -4.74 21.91
N SER A 68 18.14 -5.26 20.69
CA SER A 68 19.16 -6.25 20.31
C SER A 68 20.54 -5.59 20.21
N ARG A 69 21.61 -6.41 20.21
CA ARG A 69 22.97 -5.90 20.01
C ARG A 69 23.15 -5.17 18.67
N VAL A 70 22.47 -5.66 17.62
CA VAL A 70 22.53 -5.05 16.29
C VAL A 70 21.86 -3.69 16.30
N GLU A 71 20.66 -3.56 16.88
CA GLU A 71 19.96 -2.29 17.02
C GLU A 71 20.79 -1.28 17.82
N SER A 72 21.32 -1.70 18.97
CA SER A 72 22.19 -0.86 19.80
C SER A 72 23.44 -0.39 19.06
N LEU A 73 24.01 -1.22 18.19
CA LEU A 73 25.14 -0.84 17.33
C LEU A 73 24.71 0.22 16.30
N ILE A 74 23.57 0.01 15.63
CA ILE A 74 23.05 0.96 14.63
C ILE A 74 22.74 2.32 15.30
N TYR A 75 22.04 2.31 16.46
CA TYR A 75 21.75 3.55 17.20
C TYR A 75 23.03 4.32 17.55
N ARG A 76 24.07 3.60 17.98
CA ARG A 76 25.37 4.21 18.30
C ARG A 76 26.05 4.80 17.07
N LEU A 77 26.08 4.06 15.95
CA LEU A 77 26.68 4.53 14.70
C LEU A 77 25.95 5.75 14.12
N CYS A 78 24.62 5.73 14.17
CA CYS A 78 23.78 6.80 13.66
C CYS A 78 23.56 7.94 14.69
N ARG A 79 24.14 7.83 15.90
CA ARG A 79 23.98 8.80 17.01
C ARG A 79 22.51 9.04 17.37
N VAL A 80 21.68 7.99 17.32
CA VAL A 80 20.28 8.01 17.72
C VAL A 80 20.20 7.69 19.22
N ASP A 81 19.57 8.57 19.99
CA ASP A 81 19.16 8.24 21.36
C ASP A 81 17.81 7.51 21.32
N PRO A 82 17.77 6.20 21.64
CA PRO A 82 16.53 5.43 21.57
C PRO A 82 15.47 5.82 22.62
N ARG A 83 15.86 6.63 23.62
CA ARG A 83 14.95 7.11 24.67
C ARG A 83 14.36 8.48 24.37
N ALA A 84 14.96 9.23 23.43
CA ALA A 84 14.44 10.52 23.03
C ALA A 84 13.10 10.37 22.30
N GLU A 85 12.10 11.09 22.74
CA GLU A 85 10.80 11.13 22.08
C GLU A 85 10.66 12.38 21.21
N GLN A 86 10.02 12.23 20.06
CA GLN A 86 9.82 13.28 19.09
C GLN A 86 8.36 13.75 19.10
N THR A 87 8.17 15.05 19.05
CA THR A 87 6.86 15.65 18.74
C THR A 87 6.47 15.31 17.30
N TRP A 88 5.22 15.53 16.93
CA TRP A 88 4.77 15.28 15.57
C TRP A 88 5.60 16.04 14.51
N ILE A 89 6.10 17.24 14.81
CA ILE A 89 6.97 18.01 13.91
C ILE A 89 8.33 17.33 13.77
N GLY A 90 8.98 16.98 14.89
CA GLY A 90 10.27 16.29 14.87
C GLY A 90 10.20 14.94 14.16
N TYR A 91 9.11 14.19 14.38
CA TYR A 91 8.85 12.91 13.71
C TYR A 91 8.66 13.12 12.19
N SER A 92 7.84 14.11 11.77
CA SER A 92 7.63 14.45 10.36
C SER A 92 8.92 14.89 9.67
N LEU A 93 9.72 15.73 10.31
CA LEU A 93 11.00 16.17 9.77
C LEU A 93 11.99 15.01 9.62
N SER A 94 11.98 14.05 10.56
CA SER A 94 12.80 12.84 10.46
C SER A 94 12.37 11.97 9.28
N VAL A 95 11.06 11.76 9.07
CA VAL A 95 10.50 11.05 7.90
C VAL A 95 10.92 11.74 6.60
N LEU A 96 10.69 13.04 6.49
CA LEU A 96 11.00 13.80 5.27
C LEU A 96 12.50 13.86 4.99
N GLY A 97 13.33 14.07 6.01
CA GLY A 97 14.79 14.11 5.88
C GLY A 97 15.38 12.77 5.44
N PHE A 98 14.91 11.66 6.05
CA PHE A 98 15.29 10.32 5.65
C PHE A 98 14.89 10.03 4.19
N SER A 99 13.66 10.37 3.83
CA SER A 99 13.13 10.12 2.48
C SER A 99 13.85 10.98 1.44
N ALA A 100 14.12 12.25 1.72
CA ALA A 100 14.89 13.12 0.82
C ALA A 100 16.32 12.60 0.59
N ALA A 101 17.00 12.14 1.64
CA ALA A 101 18.31 11.50 1.53
C ALA A 101 18.25 10.21 0.69
N SER A 102 17.20 9.41 0.86
CA SER A 102 16.96 8.18 0.09
C SER A 102 16.70 8.47 -1.38
N VAL A 103 15.89 9.50 -1.72
CA VAL A 103 15.67 9.93 -3.11
C VAL A 103 16.98 10.36 -3.75
N LEU A 104 17.78 11.18 -3.06
CA LEU A 104 19.06 11.64 -3.58
C LEU A 104 20.03 10.46 -3.80
N PHE A 105 20.14 9.57 -2.82
CA PHE A 105 20.98 8.37 -2.92
C PHE A 105 20.56 7.50 -4.12
N LEU A 106 19.29 7.20 -4.25
CA LEU A 106 18.79 6.33 -5.34
C LEU A 106 18.90 7.01 -6.70
N TYR A 107 18.67 8.32 -6.79
CA TYR A 107 18.89 9.09 -8.00
C TYR A 107 20.37 9.02 -8.46
N VAL A 108 21.31 9.32 -7.56
CA VAL A 108 22.73 9.29 -7.87
C VAL A 108 23.17 7.88 -8.25
N LEU A 109 22.77 6.85 -7.51
CA LEU A 109 23.12 5.45 -7.79
C LEU A 109 22.75 5.06 -9.24
N GLN A 110 21.54 5.38 -9.67
CA GLN A 110 21.06 5.12 -11.03
C GLN A 110 21.85 5.90 -12.09
N ARG A 111 22.21 7.16 -11.80
CA ARG A 111 22.98 8.01 -12.73
C ARG A 111 24.40 7.51 -12.96
N VAL A 112 25.00 6.91 -11.93
CA VAL A 112 26.41 6.45 -11.99
C VAL A 112 26.55 4.95 -12.21
N GLN A 113 25.46 4.19 -12.36
CA GLN A 113 25.50 2.73 -12.44
C GLN A 113 26.43 2.21 -13.55
N GLY A 114 26.59 2.96 -14.64
CA GLY A 114 27.42 2.56 -15.78
C GLY A 114 28.92 2.43 -15.47
N VAL A 115 29.39 3.05 -14.38
CA VAL A 115 30.79 2.95 -13.91
C VAL A 115 30.93 2.07 -12.67
N LEU A 116 29.83 1.54 -12.13
CA LEU A 116 29.82 0.67 -10.96
C LEU A 116 30.03 -0.81 -11.37
N PRO A 117 30.47 -1.67 -10.45
CA PRO A 117 30.56 -3.10 -10.71
C PRO A 117 29.16 -3.72 -10.95
N LEU A 118 29.13 -4.88 -11.56
CA LEU A 118 27.90 -5.62 -11.91
C LEU A 118 26.92 -4.84 -12.80
N ASN A 119 27.42 -3.89 -13.58
CA ASN A 119 26.59 -3.05 -14.45
C ASN A 119 26.07 -3.78 -15.71
N GLY A 120 26.62 -4.95 -16.06
CA GLY A 120 26.19 -5.73 -17.22
C GLY A 120 26.35 -5.01 -18.57
N GLY A 121 27.19 -3.97 -18.64
CA GLY A 121 27.33 -3.11 -19.83
C GLY A 121 26.27 -2.03 -19.96
N LEU A 122 25.39 -1.88 -18.97
CA LEU A 122 24.34 -0.85 -18.95
C LEU A 122 24.94 0.54 -18.65
N SER A 123 24.44 1.54 -19.35
CA SER A 123 24.77 2.95 -19.11
C SER A 123 24.03 3.52 -17.90
N GLY A 124 24.36 4.75 -17.49
CA GLY A 124 23.58 5.48 -16.50
C GLY A 124 22.14 5.76 -16.97
N VAL A 125 21.18 5.60 -16.09
CA VAL A 125 19.74 5.84 -16.36
C VAL A 125 19.52 7.31 -16.74
N SER A 126 18.60 7.61 -17.66
CA SER A 126 18.29 9.00 -18.06
C SER A 126 17.80 9.85 -16.88
N PRO A 127 17.98 11.18 -16.90
CA PRO A 127 17.64 12.03 -15.74
C PRO A 127 16.16 11.94 -15.32
N SER A 128 15.23 12.00 -16.27
CA SER A 128 13.79 11.97 -16.00
C SER A 128 13.32 10.62 -15.46
N VAL A 129 13.81 9.51 -16.03
CA VAL A 129 13.53 8.16 -15.52
C VAL A 129 14.14 7.94 -14.13
N ALA A 130 15.40 8.37 -13.92
CA ALA A 130 16.05 8.26 -12.62
C ALA A 130 15.33 9.08 -11.52
N PHE A 131 14.81 10.27 -11.86
CA PHE A 131 13.99 11.10 -10.97
C PHE A 131 12.68 10.39 -10.60
N ASN A 132 11.92 9.95 -11.61
CA ASN A 132 10.67 9.23 -11.40
C ASN A 132 10.88 7.99 -10.52
N THR A 133 11.85 7.15 -10.88
CA THR A 133 12.16 5.91 -10.16
C THR A 133 12.61 6.16 -8.72
N ALA A 134 13.46 7.16 -8.48
CA ALA A 134 13.93 7.47 -7.13
C ALA A 134 12.78 7.87 -6.21
N ILE A 135 11.87 8.74 -6.68
CA ILE A 135 10.68 9.11 -5.92
C ILE A 135 9.76 7.90 -5.75
N SER A 136 9.51 7.17 -6.82
CA SER A 136 8.61 6.03 -6.85
C SER A 136 8.97 4.98 -5.79
N PHE A 137 10.22 4.56 -5.71
CA PHE A 137 10.66 3.55 -4.75
C PHE A 137 10.71 4.08 -3.31
N VAL A 138 11.11 5.35 -3.11
CA VAL A 138 11.10 5.95 -1.76
C VAL A 138 9.69 6.22 -1.26
N ALA A 139 8.74 6.55 -2.14
CA ALA A 139 7.34 6.72 -1.81
C ALA A 139 6.56 5.39 -1.63
N ASN A 140 7.22 4.24 -1.75
CA ASN A 140 6.61 2.90 -1.70
C ASN A 140 5.62 2.63 -2.84
N THR A 141 5.76 3.33 -3.95
CA THR A 141 4.91 3.16 -5.14
C THR A 141 5.45 2.10 -6.06
N ASN A 142 6.75 2.13 -6.29
CA ASN A 142 7.49 1.24 -7.18
C ASN A 142 6.99 1.22 -8.63
N TRP A 143 6.33 2.29 -9.06
CA TRP A 143 6.02 2.54 -10.48
C TRP A 143 7.29 2.50 -11.31
N GLN A 144 7.27 1.77 -12.42
CA GLN A 144 8.41 1.62 -13.34
C GLN A 144 7.98 2.02 -14.75
N SER A 145 8.54 3.11 -15.24
CA SER A 145 8.35 3.61 -16.61
C SER A 145 9.46 3.15 -17.57
N TYR A 146 10.05 2.01 -17.31
CA TYR A 146 11.19 1.43 -18.01
C TYR A 146 11.13 -0.10 -17.93
N VAL A 147 11.88 -0.78 -18.80
CA VAL A 147 12.08 -2.23 -18.75
C VAL A 147 13.22 -2.53 -17.79
N PRO A 148 12.96 -3.12 -16.61
CA PRO A 148 13.93 -3.20 -15.52
C PRO A 148 15.19 -3.98 -15.89
N GLU A 149 15.05 -5.15 -16.53
CA GLU A 149 16.15 -6.05 -16.86
C GLU A 149 17.11 -5.47 -17.91
N THR A 150 16.69 -4.45 -18.67
CA THR A 150 17.55 -3.77 -19.68
C THR A 150 17.97 -2.36 -19.23
N THR A 151 17.46 -1.87 -18.10
CA THR A 151 17.70 -0.50 -17.63
C THR A 151 18.48 -0.47 -16.31
N MET A 152 18.22 -1.39 -15.38
CA MET A 152 18.80 -1.39 -14.03
C MET A 152 19.84 -2.50 -13.87
N SER A 153 21.02 -2.11 -13.40
CA SER A 153 22.12 -3.06 -13.18
C SER A 153 21.84 -4.01 -12.02
N ASN A 154 22.51 -5.19 -12.03
CA ASN A 154 22.45 -6.17 -10.96
C ASN A 154 23.04 -5.67 -9.62
N LEU A 155 23.68 -4.50 -9.58
CA LEU A 155 24.04 -3.80 -8.36
C LEU A 155 22.94 -2.82 -7.94
N THR A 156 22.36 -2.07 -8.86
CA THR A 156 21.32 -1.07 -8.59
C THR A 156 20.06 -1.74 -8.02
N GLN A 157 19.70 -2.93 -8.52
CA GLN A 157 18.54 -3.69 -8.03
C GLN A 157 18.62 -3.98 -6.52
N PRO A 158 19.60 -4.74 -5.98
CA PRO A 158 19.64 -5.08 -4.57
C PRO A 158 20.07 -3.92 -3.68
N MET A 159 21.07 -3.12 -4.08
CA MET A 159 21.64 -2.05 -3.26
C MET A 159 20.76 -0.79 -3.21
N GLY A 160 20.02 -0.55 -4.28
CA GLY A 160 19.11 0.60 -4.42
C GLY A 160 17.66 0.19 -4.21
N LEU A 161 17.08 -0.49 -5.19
CA LEU A 161 15.64 -0.71 -5.27
C LEU A 161 15.12 -1.64 -4.17
N ALA A 162 15.75 -2.80 -3.96
CA ALA A 162 15.34 -3.72 -2.90
C ALA A 162 15.53 -3.15 -1.50
N VAL A 163 16.59 -2.37 -1.25
CA VAL A 163 16.75 -1.66 0.03
C VAL A 163 15.59 -0.69 0.26
N GLN A 164 15.15 0.04 -0.78
CA GLN A 164 13.99 0.92 -0.66
C GLN A 164 12.70 0.15 -0.37
N ASN A 165 12.52 -1.05 -0.91
CA ASN A 165 11.36 -1.89 -0.57
C ASN A 165 11.27 -2.17 0.94
N PHE A 166 12.41 -2.41 1.60
CA PHE A 166 12.42 -2.58 3.07
C PHE A 166 12.14 -1.27 3.81
N VAL A 167 12.88 -0.21 3.51
CA VAL A 167 12.83 1.00 4.33
C VAL A 167 11.59 1.85 4.04
N SER A 168 11.06 1.87 2.83
CA SER A 168 9.81 2.59 2.51
C SER A 168 8.59 1.94 3.18
N ALA A 169 8.55 0.59 3.24
CA ALA A 169 7.54 -0.14 4.00
C ALA A 169 7.68 0.10 5.51
N ALA A 170 8.92 0.12 6.03
CA ALA A 170 9.19 0.42 7.44
C ALA A 170 8.80 1.85 7.82
N VAL A 171 8.92 2.84 6.91
CA VAL A 171 8.37 4.20 7.10
C VAL A 171 6.86 4.13 7.30
N GLY A 172 6.13 3.39 6.46
CA GLY A 172 4.69 3.18 6.61
C GLY A 172 4.30 2.61 7.96
N LEU A 173 5.00 1.56 8.41
CA LEU A 173 4.81 0.95 9.74
C LEU A 173 5.09 1.93 10.87
N SER A 174 6.16 2.73 10.76
CA SER A 174 6.55 3.72 11.76
C SER A 174 5.48 4.81 11.92
N VAL A 175 4.96 5.31 10.79
CA VAL A 175 3.86 6.29 10.79
C VAL A 175 2.60 5.69 11.40
N ALA A 176 2.24 4.44 11.06
CA ALA A 176 1.09 3.76 11.66
C ALA A 176 1.23 3.62 13.18
N ALA A 177 2.41 3.23 13.68
CA ALA A 177 2.69 3.14 15.11
C ALA A 177 2.54 4.51 15.80
N ALA A 178 3.07 5.58 15.20
CA ALA A 178 2.94 6.95 15.69
C ALA A 178 1.47 7.40 15.75
N VAL A 179 0.68 7.09 14.70
CA VAL A 179 -0.76 7.40 14.66
C VAL A 179 -1.53 6.64 15.74
N ILE A 180 -1.25 5.35 15.94
CA ILE A 180 -1.88 4.57 17.01
C ILE A 180 -1.56 5.17 18.39
N ARG A 181 -0.30 5.58 18.63
CA ARG A 181 0.09 6.28 19.88
C ARG A 181 -0.67 7.59 20.05
N GLY A 182 -1.04 8.29 18.96
CA GLY A 182 -1.90 9.46 18.98
C GLY A 182 -3.25 9.21 19.67
N PHE A 183 -3.85 8.04 19.48
CA PHE A 183 -5.09 7.63 20.16
C PHE A 183 -4.86 7.15 21.58
N VAL A 184 -3.73 6.47 21.84
CA VAL A 184 -3.46 5.81 23.13
C VAL A 184 -2.95 6.78 24.20
N ARG A 185 -2.08 7.72 23.83
CA ARG A 185 -1.38 8.59 24.77
C ARG A 185 -2.14 9.86 25.10
N VAL A 186 -1.86 10.40 26.30
CA VAL A 186 -2.26 11.76 26.73
C VAL A 186 -1.02 12.46 27.23
N ARG A 187 -0.45 13.37 26.43
CA ARG A 187 0.77 14.11 26.77
C ARG A 187 0.68 15.56 26.31
N VAL A 188 1.04 16.47 27.20
CA VAL A 188 1.02 17.92 26.90
C VAL A 188 2.00 18.31 25.81
N GLY A 189 3.16 17.65 25.74
CA GLY A 189 4.20 17.88 24.73
C GLY A 189 3.87 17.32 23.33
N GLY A 190 2.89 16.42 23.22
CA GLY A 190 2.47 15.86 21.94
C GLY A 190 3.45 14.87 21.32
N GLU A 191 4.22 14.15 22.17
CA GLU A 191 5.25 13.19 21.73
C GLU A 191 4.61 11.90 21.18
N LEU A 192 5.08 11.48 19.98
CA LEU A 192 4.59 10.31 19.25
C LEU A 192 5.54 9.09 19.31
N GLY A 193 6.73 9.25 19.88
CA GLY A 193 7.78 8.24 19.91
C GLY A 193 9.01 8.68 19.13
N ASN A 194 9.83 7.73 18.66
CA ASN A 194 11.07 8.00 17.92
C ASN A 194 11.04 7.31 16.56
N PHE A 195 11.01 8.09 15.48
CA PHE A 195 10.98 7.59 14.10
C PHE A 195 12.12 6.62 13.79
N TRP A 196 13.35 6.94 14.20
CA TRP A 196 14.52 6.12 13.89
C TRP A 196 14.46 4.75 14.55
N VAL A 197 13.96 4.71 15.78
CA VAL A 197 13.74 3.46 16.51
C VAL A 197 12.65 2.63 15.84
N ASP A 198 11.53 3.26 15.48
CA ASP A 198 10.41 2.60 14.82
C ASP A 198 10.82 2.04 13.45
N LEU A 199 11.59 2.82 12.67
CA LEU A 199 12.11 2.42 11.35
C LEU A 199 13.01 1.18 11.46
N ILE A 200 13.99 1.21 12.38
CA ILE A 200 14.96 0.12 12.55
C ILE A 200 14.26 -1.13 13.07
N ARG A 201 13.38 -1.01 14.05
CA ARG A 201 12.61 -2.15 14.57
C ARG A 201 11.67 -2.73 13.54
N GLY A 202 10.97 -1.90 12.75
CA GLY A 202 10.13 -2.36 11.64
C GLY A 202 10.91 -3.16 10.62
N THR A 203 12.07 -2.65 10.21
CA THR A 203 12.95 -3.33 9.25
C THR A 203 13.50 -4.63 9.81
N LEU A 204 14.17 -4.61 10.97
CA LEU A 204 14.94 -5.75 11.47
C LEU A 204 14.09 -6.81 12.15
N ARG A 205 12.99 -6.44 12.79
CA ARG A 205 12.18 -7.39 13.57
C ARG A 205 10.96 -7.90 12.83
N ILE A 206 10.44 -7.16 11.84
CA ILE A 206 9.22 -7.53 11.13
C ILE A 206 9.54 -7.89 9.68
N LEU A 207 10.00 -6.92 8.88
CA LEU A 207 10.14 -7.10 7.44
C LEU A 207 11.22 -8.10 7.07
N LEU A 208 12.43 -7.95 7.60
CA LEU A 208 13.58 -8.79 7.23
C LEU A 208 13.34 -10.28 7.54
N PRO A 209 12.92 -10.69 8.76
CA PRO A 209 12.73 -12.12 9.04
C PRO A 209 11.55 -12.73 8.25
N LEU A 210 10.46 -11.99 8.04
CA LEU A 210 9.33 -12.50 7.27
C LEU A 210 9.68 -12.62 5.79
N SER A 211 10.32 -11.61 5.19
CA SER A 211 10.74 -11.67 3.79
C SER A 211 11.78 -12.77 3.54
N PHE A 212 12.68 -13.01 4.49
CA PHE A 212 13.63 -14.12 4.39
C PHE A 212 12.93 -15.48 4.31
N VAL A 213 11.92 -15.71 5.14
CA VAL A 213 11.12 -16.95 5.09
C VAL A 213 10.37 -17.06 3.77
N ILE A 214 9.74 -15.98 3.31
CA ILE A 214 9.02 -15.96 2.03
C ILE A 214 9.99 -16.22 0.86
N ALA A 215 11.18 -15.60 0.86
CA ALA A 215 12.19 -15.84 -0.17
C ALA A 215 12.60 -17.32 -0.25
N LEU A 216 12.79 -17.98 0.90
CA LEU A 216 13.10 -19.42 0.93
C LEU A 216 11.96 -20.25 0.34
N ILE A 217 10.71 -19.92 0.62
CA ILE A 217 9.54 -20.60 0.04
C ILE A 217 9.52 -20.37 -1.48
N LEU A 218 9.70 -19.14 -1.96
CA LEU A 218 9.72 -18.80 -3.39
C LEU A 218 10.84 -19.54 -4.13
N LEU A 219 12.03 -19.65 -3.53
CA LEU A 219 13.13 -20.46 -4.08
C LEU A 219 12.74 -21.93 -4.27
N THR A 220 11.99 -22.52 -3.33
CA THR A 220 11.52 -23.91 -3.48
C THR A 220 10.51 -24.08 -4.61
N GLN A 221 9.85 -22.98 -5.02
CA GLN A 221 8.92 -22.96 -6.15
C GLN A 221 9.60 -22.73 -7.50
N GLY A 222 10.90 -22.38 -7.52
CA GLY A 222 11.67 -22.15 -8.74
C GLY A 222 11.87 -20.68 -9.10
N VAL A 223 11.53 -19.74 -8.21
CA VAL A 223 11.90 -18.34 -8.38
C VAL A 223 13.42 -18.20 -8.39
N ILE A 224 13.97 -17.50 -9.36
CA ILE A 224 15.42 -17.42 -9.55
C ILE A 224 16.10 -16.50 -8.52
N GLN A 225 17.37 -16.82 -8.22
CA GLN A 225 18.25 -16.00 -7.40
C GLN A 225 19.67 -16.09 -7.94
N SER A 226 20.11 -15.07 -8.68
CA SER A 226 21.41 -15.09 -9.34
C SER A 226 21.98 -13.66 -9.46
N PHE A 227 23.31 -13.55 -9.43
CA PHE A 227 24.01 -12.30 -9.79
C PHE A 227 24.59 -12.37 -11.21
N SER A 228 24.34 -13.45 -11.97
CA SER A 228 24.64 -13.50 -13.39
C SER A 228 23.75 -12.57 -14.18
N ALA A 229 24.27 -11.94 -15.22
CA ALA A 229 23.49 -11.03 -16.07
C ALA A 229 22.47 -11.75 -16.97
N GLY A 230 22.67 -13.04 -17.23
CA GLY A 230 21.78 -13.83 -18.06
C GLY A 230 22.50 -14.95 -18.79
N PHE A 231 21.76 -15.69 -19.61
CA PHE A 231 22.28 -16.70 -20.52
C PHE A 231 21.64 -16.55 -21.90
N ALA A 232 22.42 -16.85 -22.95
CA ALA A 232 21.92 -16.88 -24.30
C ALA A 232 21.25 -18.24 -24.59
N SER A 233 20.12 -18.23 -25.26
CA SER A 233 19.44 -19.37 -25.83
C SER A 233 19.17 -19.16 -27.31
N THR A 234 18.99 -20.24 -28.06
CA THR A 234 18.65 -20.14 -29.49
C THR A 234 17.15 -20.37 -29.63
N GLY A 235 16.45 -19.40 -30.23
CA GLY A 235 15.04 -19.53 -30.57
C GLY A 235 14.79 -20.59 -31.65
N LEU A 236 13.54 -20.98 -31.84
CA LEU A 236 13.16 -21.96 -32.87
C LEU A 236 13.45 -21.48 -34.31
N ASP A 237 13.51 -20.17 -34.49
CA ASP A 237 13.87 -19.48 -35.75
C ASP A 237 15.39 -19.31 -35.93
N GLY A 238 16.21 -19.82 -34.99
CA GLY A 238 17.66 -19.66 -35.00
C GLY A 238 18.17 -18.34 -34.45
N SER A 239 17.29 -17.44 -33.98
CA SER A 239 17.67 -16.18 -33.35
C SER A 239 18.31 -16.42 -31.97
N SER A 240 19.27 -15.56 -31.59
CA SER A 240 19.83 -15.57 -30.24
C SER A 240 18.92 -14.73 -29.31
N VAL A 241 18.41 -15.36 -28.27
CA VAL A 241 17.59 -14.73 -27.23
C VAL A 241 18.40 -14.71 -25.93
N THR A 242 18.51 -13.53 -25.32
CA THR A 242 19.13 -13.39 -24.01
C THR A 242 18.05 -13.46 -22.92
N ASN A 243 18.18 -14.45 -22.05
CA ASN A 243 17.32 -14.60 -20.87
C ASN A 243 17.99 -13.90 -19.69
N ALA A 244 17.40 -12.84 -19.19
CA ALA A 244 17.94 -12.09 -18.06
C ALA A 244 17.87 -12.93 -16.78
N LEU A 245 18.90 -12.87 -15.97
CA LEU A 245 18.95 -13.42 -14.62
C LEU A 245 19.25 -12.30 -13.63
N ALA A 246 18.73 -12.43 -12.41
CA ALA A 246 18.92 -11.43 -11.36
C ALA A 246 18.62 -12.02 -9.97
N PRO A 247 18.89 -11.31 -8.87
CA PRO A 247 18.54 -11.74 -7.52
C PRO A 247 17.05 -11.55 -7.22
N VAL A 248 16.19 -12.27 -7.94
CA VAL A 248 14.74 -12.08 -7.98
C VAL A 248 14.07 -12.47 -6.67
N ALA A 249 14.30 -13.69 -6.16
CA ALA A 249 13.54 -14.22 -5.01
C ALA A 249 13.62 -13.34 -3.77
N SER A 250 14.77 -12.70 -3.52
CA SER A 250 14.94 -11.81 -2.38
C SER A 250 14.15 -10.51 -2.53
N GLN A 251 14.10 -9.95 -3.73
CA GLN A 251 13.32 -8.73 -4.00
C GLN A 251 11.82 -9.04 -4.09
N GLU A 252 11.45 -10.15 -4.73
CA GLU A 252 10.06 -10.62 -4.82
C GLU A 252 9.42 -10.78 -3.44
N ALA A 253 10.14 -11.41 -2.51
CA ALA A 253 9.65 -11.60 -1.15
C ALA A 253 9.35 -10.30 -0.42
N ILE A 254 10.23 -9.28 -0.53
CA ILE A 254 10.01 -8.01 0.16
C ILE A 254 9.06 -7.10 -0.61
N LYS A 255 9.05 -7.11 -1.95
CA LYS A 255 8.15 -6.27 -2.73
C LYS A 255 6.69 -6.61 -2.45
N GLU A 256 6.39 -7.90 -2.24
CA GLU A 256 5.04 -8.35 -1.89
C GLU A 256 4.72 -8.10 -0.41
N LEU A 257 5.61 -8.51 0.50
CA LEU A 257 5.41 -8.35 1.94
C LEU A 257 5.34 -6.87 2.38
N GLY A 258 6.13 -6.01 1.74
CA GLY A 258 6.19 -4.57 2.01
C GLY A 258 5.11 -3.78 1.30
N THR A 259 4.22 -4.44 0.54
CA THR A 259 3.24 -3.80 -0.35
C THR A 259 3.90 -2.71 -1.22
N ASN A 260 4.96 -3.09 -1.91
CA ASN A 260 5.76 -2.20 -2.75
C ASN A 260 5.39 -2.29 -4.22
N GLY A 261 5.39 -3.50 -4.79
CA GLY A 261 5.28 -3.72 -6.22
C GLY A 261 6.57 -3.45 -6.98
N GLY A 262 6.44 -3.19 -8.28
CA GLY A 262 7.56 -3.17 -9.20
C GLY A 262 8.12 -4.57 -9.45
N GLY A 263 9.32 -4.67 -9.97
CA GLY A 263 9.98 -5.97 -10.20
C GLY A 263 11.33 -5.82 -10.88
N ILE A 264 12.04 -6.91 -10.98
CA ILE A 264 13.30 -7.00 -11.72
C ILE A 264 13.05 -7.27 -13.20
N LEU A 265 11.94 -7.95 -13.51
CA LEU A 265 11.53 -8.29 -14.86
C LEU A 265 10.29 -7.48 -15.26
N ALA A 266 10.20 -7.02 -16.52
CA ALA A 266 9.13 -6.13 -16.97
C ALA A 266 7.72 -6.73 -16.83
N ALA A 267 7.60 -8.06 -17.03
CA ALA A 267 6.32 -8.74 -16.84
C ALA A 267 5.90 -8.89 -15.37
N ASN A 268 6.75 -8.48 -14.42
CA ASN A 268 6.50 -8.52 -12.98
C ASN A 268 6.13 -9.96 -12.52
N SER A 269 5.24 -10.11 -11.53
CA SER A 269 4.76 -11.41 -11.04
C SER A 269 3.95 -12.23 -12.07
N ALA A 270 3.82 -11.76 -13.33
CA ALA A 270 3.42 -12.58 -14.46
C ALA A 270 4.60 -13.35 -15.06
N HIS A 271 5.85 -12.94 -14.83
CA HIS A 271 7.02 -13.61 -15.36
C HIS A 271 7.25 -14.96 -14.68
N PRO A 272 7.54 -16.05 -15.45
CA PRO A 272 7.79 -17.38 -14.86
C PRO A 272 8.96 -17.44 -13.88
N PHE A 273 9.92 -16.52 -13.95
CA PHE A 273 11.07 -16.46 -13.05
C PHE A 273 10.75 -15.70 -11.73
N GLU A 274 9.71 -14.89 -11.69
CA GLU A 274 9.22 -14.23 -10.47
C GLU A 274 8.14 -15.08 -9.78
N ASN A 275 7.16 -15.62 -10.54
CA ASN A 275 6.01 -16.36 -10.01
C ASN A 275 5.72 -17.61 -10.86
N PRO A 276 6.50 -18.71 -10.71
CA PRO A 276 6.44 -19.85 -11.62
C PRO A 276 5.22 -20.76 -11.44
N THR A 277 4.63 -20.83 -10.25
CA THR A 277 3.62 -21.85 -9.93
C THR A 277 2.34 -21.25 -9.33
N PRO A 278 1.19 -21.96 -9.37
CA PRO A 278 0.00 -21.54 -8.64
C PRO A 278 0.24 -21.41 -7.12
N LEU A 279 1.19 -22.17 -6.56
CA LEU A 279 1.52 -22.07 -5.14
C LEU A 279 2.34 -20.81 -4.84
N SER A 280 3.31 -20.43 -5.70
CA SER A 280 4.01 -19.16 -5.56
C SER A 280 3.03 -17.97 -5.64
N ASN A 281 2.04 -18.02 -6.53
CA ASN A 281 0.99 -17.01 -6.63
C ASN A 281 0.18 -16.86 -5.32
N VAL A 282 -0.18 -17.97 -4.68
CA VAL A 282 -0.86 -17.95 -3.36
C VAL A 282 0.04 -17.37 -2.27
N VAL A 283 1.33 -17.69 -2.31
CA VAL A 283 2.32 -17.16 -1.35
C VAL A 283 2.48 -15.65 -1.52
N GLU A 284 2.58 -15.15 -2.74
CA GLU A 284 2.68 -13.73 -3.05
C GLU A 284 1.43 -12.96 -2.61
N ILE A 285 0.23 -13.42 -2.99
CA ILE A 285 -1.04 -12.83 -2.53
C ILE A 285 -1.12 -12.81 -1.01
N THR A 286 -0.70 -13.90 -0.36
CA THR A 286 -0.68 -13.97 1.10
C THR A 286 0.30 -12.95 1.70
N ALA A 287 1.49 -12.80 1.11
CA ALA A 287 2.49 -11.83 1.54
C ALA A 287 1.97 -10.39 1.45
N ILE A 288 1.31 -10.05 0.34
CA ILE A 288 0.66 -8.74 0.15
C ILE A 288 -0.32 -8.42 1.29
N LEU A 289 -1.16 -9.38 1.66
CA LEU A 289 -2.25 -9.17 2.62
C LEU A 289 -1.81 -9.34 4.09
N LEU A 290 -0.67 -9.98 4.36
CA LEU A 290 -0.28 -10.47 5.68
C LEU A 290 -0.13 -9.35 6.72
N ILE A 291 0.71 -8.36 6.44
CA ILE A 291 0.96 -7.26 7.37
C ILE A 291 -0.25 -6.32 7.46
N PRO A 292 -0.89 -5.88 6.36
CA PRO A 292 -2.08 -5.04 6.43
C PRO A 292 -3.21 -5.63 7.29
N VAL A 293 -3.52 -6.91 7.12
CA VAL A 293 -4.52 -7.61 7.94
C VAL A 293 -4.10 -7.67 9.40
N ALA A 294 -2.85 -8.05 9.69
CA ALA A 294 -2.32 -8.13 11.06
C ALA A 294 -2.25 -6.76 11.77
N LEU A 295 -2.11 -5.66 11.03
CA LEU A 295 -2.09 -4.30 11.59
C LEU A 295 -3.41 -3.92 12.26
N THR A 296 -4.54 -4.44 11.81
CA THR A 296 -5.83 -4.21 12.50
C THR A 296 -5.84 -4.84 13.89
N ARG A 297 -5.22 -6.01 14.05
CA ARG A 297 -5.01 -6.66 15.35
C ARG A 297 -4.03 -5.87 16.20
N THR A 298 -2.92 -5.40 15.60
CA THR A 298 -1.93 -4.54 16.27
C THR A 298 -2.61 -3.31 16.85
N PHE A 299 -3.45 -2.63 16.06
CA PHE A 299 -4.26 -1.50 16.51
C PHE A 299 -5.13 -1.88 17.70
N GLY A 300 -5.96 -2.92 17.57
CA GLY A 300 -6.84 -3.37 18.64
C GLY A 300 -6.09 -3.73 19.95
N THR A 301 -4.89 -4.31 19.83
CA THR A 301 -4.04 -4.65 20.99
C THR A 301 -3.45 -3.40 21.63
N MET A 302 -2.92 -2.46 20.83
CA MET A 302 -2.30 -1.23 21.33
C MET A 302 -3.33 -0.27 21.98
N VAL A 303 -4.56 -0.19 21.43
CA VAL A 303 -5.62 0.65 22.03
C VAL A 303 -6.33 -0.03 23.22
N GLY A 304 -6.04 -1.32 23.48
CA GLY A 304 -6.63 -2.09 24.58
C GLY A 304 -8.07 -2.57 24.33
N ASP A 305 -8.57 -2.45 23.08
CA ASP A 305 -9.90 -2.92 22.68
C ASP A 305 -9.85 -3.66 21.34
N ARG A 306 -9.89 -5.00 21.42
CA ARG A 306 -9.84 -5.88 20.25
C ARG A 306 -11.02 -5.69 19.30
N ARG A 307 -12.17 -5.20 19.80
CA ARG A 307 -13.38 -4.97 18.99
C ARG A 307 -13.13 -3.87 17.96
N GLN A 308 -12.32 -2.87 18.28
CA GLN A 308 -11.94 -1.79 17.35
C GLN A 308 -11.20 -2.37 16.14
N GLY A 309 -10.16 -3.19 16.36
CA GLY A 309 -9.41 -3.83 15.28
C GLY A 309 -10.28 -4.76 14.42
N LEU A 310 -11.15 -5.56 15.05
CA LEU A 310 -12.07 -6.43 14.31
C LEU A 310 -13.10 -5.65 13.49
N THR A 311 -13.55 -4.49 13.97
CA THR A 311 -14.47 -3.62 13.21
C THR A 311 -13.80 -3.06 11.96
N LEU A 312 -12.54 -2.60 12.07
CA LEU A 312 -11.78 -2.15 10.90
C LEU A 312 -11.54 -3.30 9.91
N LEU A 313 -11.14 -4.47 10.40
CA LEU A 313 -10.96 -5.67 9.56
C LEU A 313 -12.24 -6.06 8.83
N ALA A 314 -13.39 -5.96 9.49
CA ALA A 314 -14.69 -6.27 8.88
C ALA A 314 -15.02 -5.31 7.73
N VAL A 315 -14.75 -4.01 7.88
CA VAL A 315 -14.93 -3.01 6.80
C VAL A 315 -13.99 -3.29 5.64
N MET A 316 -12.69 -3.49 5.92
CA MET A 316 -11.67 -3.83 4.91
C MET A 316 -12.03 -5.11 4.16
N GLY A 317 -12.41 -6.16 4.88
CA GLY A 317 -12.80 -7.45 4.31
C GLY A 317 -14.09 -7.39 3.48
N ALA A 318 -15.07 -6.58 3.88
CA ALA A 318 -16.29 -6.37 3.12
C ALA A 318 -16.03 -5.68 1.78
N LEU A 319 -15.19 -4.62 1.78
CA LEU A 319 -14.76 -3.94 0.55
C LEU A 319 -13.98 -4.89 -0.36
N PHE A 320 -13.00 -5.62 0.18
CA PHE A 320 -12.22 -6.59 -0.57
C PHE A 320 -13.09 -7.66 -1.22
N ALA A 321 -14.00 -8.26 -0.46
CA ALA A 321 -14.90 -9.30 -0.96
C ALA A 321 -15.84 -8.77 -2.05
N ALA A 322 -16.40 -7.56 -1.88
CA ALA A 322 -17.27 -6.94 -2.87
C ALA A 322 -16.52 -6.66 -4.19
N LEU A 323 -15.34 -6.07 -4.12
CA LEU A 323 -14.52 -5.77 -5.30
C LEU A 323 -14.02 -7.04 -5.98
N LEU A 324 -13.62 -8.05 -5.21
CA LEU A 324 -13.25 -9.36 -5.78
C LEU A 324 -14.41 -10.01 -6.51
N ALA A 325 -15.62 -9.98 -5.92
CA ALA A 325 -16.80 -10.53 -6.55
C ALA A 325 -17.15 -9.81 -7.88
N VAL A 326 -17.07 -8.48 -7.89
CA VAL A 326 -17.32 -7.68 -9.11
C VAL A 326 -16.26 -7.98 -10.17
N THR A 327 -14.97 -7.92 -9.84
CA THR A 327 -13.88 -8.17 -10.79
C THR A 327 -13.95 -9.59 -11.35
N ALA A 328 -14.12 -10.60 -10.48
CA ALA A 328 -14.20 -11.99 -10.93
C ALA A 328 -15.43 -12.27 -11.81
N ALA A 329 -16.58 -11.68 -11.48
CA ALA A 329 -17.80 -11.82 -12.28
C ALA A 329 -17.64 -11.11 -13.64
N ALA A 330 -17.05 -9.93 -13.68
CA ALA A 330 -16.78 -9.19 -14.91
C ALA A 330 -15.86 -9.99 -15.85
N GLU A 331 -14.74 -10.50 -15.32
CA GLU A 331 -13.77 -11.25 -16.13
C GLU A 331 -14.27 -12.63 -16.56
N ALA A 332 -15.09 -13.31 -15.74
CA ALA A 332 -15.70 -14.58 -16.12
C ALA A 332 -16.85 -14.44 -17.14
N GLY A 333 -17.52 -13.29 -17.15
CA GLY A 333 -18.67 -13.00 -18.01
C GLY A 333 -18.36 -12.14 -19.24
N ALA A 334 -17.09 -11.79 -19.47
CA ALA A 334 -16.70 -10.93 -20.59
C ALA A 334 -17.12 -11.52 -21.94
N ARG A 335 -17.64 -10.66 -22.82
CA ARG A 335 -18.18 -10.99 -24.13
C ARG A 335 -17.22 -10.49 -25.22
N GLY A 336 -17.31 -11.09 -26.39
CA GLY A 336 -16.51 -10.76 -27.57
C GLY A 336 -15.90 -12.01 -28.19
N VAL A 337 -15.41 -11.89 -29.44
CA VAL A 337 -14.97 -13.04 -30.25
C VAL A 337 -13.91 -13.89 -29.54
N ALA A 338 -12.94 -13.27 -28.93
CA ALA A 338 -11.88 -13.96 -28.21
C ALA A 338 -12.39 -14.64 -26.92
N ALA A 339 -13.24 -13.97 -26.15
CA ALA A 339 -13.84 -14.52 -24.94
C ALA A 339 -14.84 -15.64 -25.25
N GLU A 340 -15.62 -15.52 -26.34
CA GLU A 340 -16.54 -16.56 -26.79
C GLU A 340 -15.80 -17.80 -27.27
N ALA A 341 -14.71 -17.64 -28.01
CA ALA A 341 -13.88 -18.75 -28.48
C ALA A 341 -13.15 -19.50 -27.33
N ALA A 342 -12.69 -18.76 -26.34
CA ALA A 342 -11.98 -19.31 -25.17
C ALA A 342 -12.90 -19.74 -24.01
N GLY A 343 -14.17 -19.38 -24.07
CA GLY A 343 -15.13 -19.60 -22.97
C GLY A 343 -14.97 -18.67 -21.77
N ALA A 344 -13.97 -17.78 -21.77
CA ALA A 344 -13.73 -16.79 -20.73
C ALA A 344 -12.69 -15.75 -21.21
N MET A 345 -12.59 -14.61 -20.51
CA MET A 345 -11.63 -13.55 -20.82
C MET A 345 -10.23 -13.91 -20.32
N MET A 346 -9.39 -14.47 -21.17
CA MET A 346 -8.01 -14.86 -20.83
C MET A 346 -6.94 -13.91 -21.39
N GLU A 347 -7.31 -12.88 -22.14
CA GLU A 347 -6.38 -11.88 -22.64
C GLU A 347 -5.61 -11.23 -21.48
N GLY A 348 -4.30 -11.07 -21.62
CA GLY A 348 -3.44 -10.49 -20.59
C GLY A 348 -3.32 -11.31 -19.30
N LYS A 349 -3.81 -12.55 -19.26
CA LYS A 349 -3.78 -13.43 -18.07
C LYS A 349 -2.99 -14.71 -18.35
N GLU A 350 -2.19 -15.12 -17.38
CA GLU A 350 -1.39 -16.32 -17.45
C GLU A 350 -2.25 -17.58 -17.27
N VAL A 351 -2.08 -18.56 -18.18
CA VAL A 351 -2.85 -19.83 -18.15
C VAL A 351 -2.63 -20.60 -16.83
N ARG A 352 -1.41 -20.52 -16.25
CA ARG A 352 -1.10 -21.20 -14.99
C ARG A 352 -1.85 -20.66 -13.78
N PHE A 353 -2.33 -19.42 -13.83
CA PHE A 353 -3.13 -18.80 -12.77
C PHE A 353 -4.62 -18.80 -13.07
N GLY A 354 -4.98 -18.70 -14.35
CA GLY A 354 -6.34 -18.54 -14.81
C GLY A 354 -7.01 -17.27 -14.31
N ILE A 355 -8.29 -17.09 -14.64
CA ILE A 355 -9.07 -15.93 -14.18
C ILE A 355 -9.09 -15.82 -12.65
N PRO A 356 -9.32 -16.89 -11.87
CA PRO A 356 -9.40 -16.77 -10.42
C PRO A 356 -8.09 -16.27 -9.76
N GLY A 357 -6.95 -16.79 -10.19
CA GLY A 357 -5.65 -16.37 -9.64
C GLY A 357 -5.27 -14.96 -10.05
N SER A 358 -5.62 -14.56 -11.28
CA SER A 358 -5.38 -13.20 -11.80
C SER A 358 -6.26 -12.15 -11.12
N THR A 359 -7.57 -12.41 -10.98
CA THR A 359 -8.49 -11.45 -10.34
C THR A 359 -8.24 -11.31 -8.84
N LEU A 360 -7.91 -12.40 -8.14
CA LEU A 360 -7.55 -12.34 -6.72
C LEU A 360 -6.28 -11.51 -6.50
N PHE A 361 -5.25 -11.71 -7.35
CA PHE A 361 -4.02 -10.92 -7.30
C PHE A 361 -4.29 -9.45 -7.61
N ALA A 362 -5.04 -9.16 -8.67
CA ALA A 362 -5.37 -7.79 -9.08
C ALA A 362 -6.11 -7.01 -7.97
N VAL A 363 -7.09 -7.64 -7.32
CA VAL A 363 -7.82 -6.99 -6.21
C VAL A 363 -6.94 -6.87 -4.97
N ALA A 364 -6.09 -7.85 -4.67
CA ALA A 364 -5.14 -7.76 -3.57
C ALA A 364 -4.16 -6.60 -3.77
N THR A 365 -3.53 -6.52 -4.93
CA THR A 365 -2.50 -5.52 -5.23
C THR A 365 -3.05 -4.09 -5.31
N THR A 366 -4.25 -3.90 -5.88
CA THR A 366 -4.89 -2.57 -5.97
C THR A 366 -5.58 -2.14 -4.68
N GLY A 367 -5.87 -3.07 -3.78
CA GLY A 367 -6.42 -2.78 -2.44
C GLY A 367 -5.38 -2.52 -1.36
N THR A 368 -4.08 -2.69 -1.67
CA THR A 368 -2.99 -2.64 -0.67
C THR A 368 -1.84 -1.71 -1.03
N SER A 369 -1.99 -0.81 -1.97
CA SER A 369 -0.88 0.05 -2.45
C SER A 369 0.36 -0.76 -2.89
N THR A 370 0.19 -1.95 -3.47
CA THR A 370 1.32 -2.83 -3.82
C THR A 370 1.81 -2.59 -5.24
N GLY A 371 0.91 -2.67 -6.22
CA GLY A 371 1.23 -2.43 -7.63
C GLY A 371 1.94 -3.57 -8.36
N ALA A 372 2.31 -4.66 -7.69
CA ALA A 372 2.72 -5.90 -8.35
C ALA A 372 1.56 -6.46 -9.18
N VAL A 373 1.86 -7.08 -10.32
CA VAL A 373 0.84 -7.61 -11.22
C VAL A 373 1.23 -8.99 -11.74
N ASN A 374 0.27 -9.91 -11.78
CA ASN A 374 0.41 -11.22 -12.43
C ASN A 374 -0.41 -11.33 -13.72
N SER A 375 -1.01 -10.23 -14.13
CA SER A 375 -1.83 -10.11 -15.34
C SER A 375 -1.83 -8.66 -15.82
N ALA A 376 -2.09 -8.43 -17.10
CA ALA A 376 -2.23 -7.09 -17.65
C ALA A 376 -3.59 -6.51 -17.25
N HIS A 377 -3.60 -5.52 -16.35
CA HIS A 377 -4.83 -4.86 -15.91
C HIS A 377 -5.52 -4.09 -17.05
N ASP A 378 -4.74 -3.62 -18.00
CA ASP A 378 -5.17 -2.94 -19.21
C ASP A 378 -6.05 -3.82 -20.13
N SER A 379 -5.76 -5.12 -20.16
CA SER A 379 -6.54 -6.12 -20.91
C SER A 379 -7.74 -6.68 -20.16
N MET A 380 -8.06 -6.15 -19.00
CA MET A 380 -9.29 -6.52 -18.29
C MET A 380 -10.51 -5.92 -18.98
N SER A 381 -11.67 -6.57 -18.80
CA SER A 381 -12.94 -6.00 -19.26
C SER A 381 -13.16 -4.59 -18.68
N PRO A 382 -13.94 -3.71 -19.33
CA PRO A 382 -14.17 -2.35 -18.82
C PRO A 382 -14.67 -2.31 -17.38
N LEU A 383 -15.55 -3.25 -16.99
CA LEU A 383 -16.02 -3.38 -15.60
C LEU A 383 -14.97 -3.98 -14.67
N GLY A 384 -14.19 -4.95 -15.12
CA GLY A 384 -13.09 -5.55 -14.35
C GLY A 384 -11.97 -4.53 -14.10
N GLY A 385 -11.49 -3.86 -15.15
CA GLY A 385 -10.53 -2.77 -15.07
C GLY A 385 -11.06 -1.58 -14.26
N GLY A 386 -12.33 -1.24 -14.41
CA GLY A 386 -13.02 -0.23 -13.62
C GLY A 386 -13.10 -0.58 -12.13
N ALA A 387 -13.29 -1.86 -11.78
CA ALA A 387 -13.35 -2.31 -10.39
C ALA A 387 -11.97 -2.23 -9.71
N VAL A 388 -10.88 -2.61 -10.39
CA VAL A 388 -9.52 -2.45 -9.83
C VAL A 388 -9.10 -0.98 -9.75
N LEU A 389 -9.54 -0.12 -10.69
CA LEU A 389 -9.40 1.32 -10.59
C LEU A 389 -10.16 1.88 -9.39
N LEU A 390 -11.44 1.50 -9.22
CA LEU A 390 -12.24 1.92 -8.06
C LEU A 390 -11.60 1.50 -6.74
N ASN A 391 -10.97 0.33 -6.68
CA ASN A 391 -10.27 -0.14 -5.48
C ASN A 391 -9.15 0.84 -5.03
N MET A 392 -8.41 1.40 -5.98
CA MET A 392 -7.46 2.47 -5.68
C MET A 392 -8.17 3.78 -5.28
N LEU A 393 -9.24 4.16 -5.99
CA LEU A 393 -9.97 5.41 -5.76
C LEU A 393 -10.72 5.46 -4.42
N VAL A 394 -11.04 4.34 -3.80
CA VAL A 394 -11.54 4.31 -2.40
C VAL A 394 -10.42 4.57 -1.37
N GLY A 395 -9.20 4.78 -1.82
CA GLY A 395 -8.05 5.15 -0.98
C GLY A 395 -7.21 3.97 -0.51
N GLU A 396 -7.31 2.84 -1.23
CA GLU A 396 -6.53 1.61 -0.95
C GLU A 396 -6.59 1.20 0.53
N ILE A 397 -7.80 0.99 1.00
CA ILE A 397 -8.11 0.59 2.38
C ILE A 397 -8.71 -0.80 2.48
N ALA A 398 -8.55 -1.63 1.44
CA ALA A 398 -9.12 -2.97 1.37
C ALA A 398 -8.08 -4.08 1.10
N PRO A 399 -7.23 -4.43 2.09
CA PRO A 399 -7.03 -3.91 3.45
C PRO A 399 -6.01 -2.76 3.57
N GLY A 400 -5.48 -2.27 2.47
CA GLY A 400 -4.55 -1.17 2.39
C GLY A 400 -3.08 -1.56 2.48
N GLY A 401 -2.19 -0.62 2.16
CA GLY A 401 -0.75 -0.82 2.23
C GLY A 401 -0.22 -0.95 3.65
N VAL A 402 1.03 -1.40 3.76
CA VAL A 402 1.74 -1.56 5.03
C VAL A 402 1.81 -0.22 5.78
N GLY A 403 0.94 -0.05 6.75
CA GLY A 403 0.74 1.17 7.53
C GLY A 403 -0.31 2.09 6.94
N THR A 404 -0.24 2.42 5.64
CA THR A 404 -1.12 3.40 4.97
C THR A 404 -2.59 3.05 5.05
N GLY A 405 -2.95 1.80 4.81
CA GLY A 405 -4.33 1.34 4.89
C GLY A 405 -4.94 1.54 6.26
N LEU A 406 -4.19 1.22 7.33
CA LEU A 406 -4.68 1.40 8.68
C LEU A 406 -4.92 2.88 9.01
N TYR A 407 -3.93 3.76 8.82
CA TYR A 407 -4.14 5.16 9.17
C TYR A 407 -5.08 5.87 8.20
N GLY A 408 -5.17 5.48 6.93
CA GLY A 408 -6.17 5.97 5.98
C GLY A 408 -7.59 5.66 6.43
N LEU A 409 -7.86 4.40 6.81
CA LEU A 409 -9.18 4.02 7.35
C LEU A 409 -9.48 4.69 8.70
N LEU A 410 -8.47 4.91 9.56
CA LEU A 410 -8.65 5.65 10.80
C LEU A 410 -9.03 7.12 10.57
N VAL A 411 -8.46 7.76 9.54
CA VAL A 411 -8.86 9.12 9.11
C VAL A 411 -10.33 9.13 8.68
N LEU A 412 -10.75 8.17 7.86
CA LEU A 412 -12.16 8.03 7.45
C LEU A 412 -13.07 7.70 8.62
N ALA A 413 -12.60 6.92 9.62
CA ALA A 413 -13.35 6.67 10.86
C ALA A 413 -13.57 7.97 11.66
N ILE A 414 -12.59 8.87 11.71
CA ILE A 414 -12.75 10.20 12.32
C ILE A 414 -13.82 11.02 11.58
N VAL A 415 -13.80 11.00 10.24
CA VAL A 415 -14.83 11.67 9.42
C VAL A 415 -16.20 11.06 9.69
N ALA A 416 -16.32 9.73 9.70
CA ALA A 416 -17.56 9.01 9.96
C ALA A 416 -18.15 9.34 11.34
N VAL A 417 -17.31 9.33 12.38
CA VAL A 417 -17.72 9.69 13.75
C VAL A 417 -18.15 11.16 13.84
N PHE A 418 -17.44 12.04 13.15
CA PHE A 418 -17.77 13.47 13.16
C PHE A 418 -19.12 13.74 12.49
N VAL A 419 -19.33 13.22 11.28
CA VAL A 419 -20.59 13.38 10.55
C VAL A 419 -21.73 12.66 11.28
N GLY A 420 -21.55 11.41 11.67
CA GLY A 420 -22.56 10.64 12.39
C GLY A 420 -22.92 11.25 13.75
N GLY A 421 -21.93 11.77 14.50
CA GLY A 421 -22.16 12.46 15.75
C GLY A 421 -23.00 13.71 15.58
N LEU A 422 -22.68 14.54 14.60
CA LEU A 422 -23.44 15.77 14.31
C LEU A 422 -24.88 15.46 13.87
N LEU A 423 -25.09 14.45 13.03
CA LEU A 423 -26.43 14.07 12.53
C LEU A 423 -27.36 13.63 13.65
N VAL A 424 -26.83 12.97 14.70
CA VAL A 424 -27.64 12.49 15.84
C VAL A 424 -27.57 13.39 17.06
N GLY A 425 -26.96 14.58 16.95
CA GLY A 425 -26.84 15.56 18.04
C GLY A 425 -25.94 15.10 19.18
N ARG A 426 -24.93 14.24 18.90
CA ARG A 426 -23.97 13.73 19.88
C ARG A 426 -22.59 14.36 19.71
N THR A 427 -21.83 14.45 20.79
CA THR A 427 -20.43 14.91 20.71
C THR A 427 -19.59 13.88 19.93
N PRO A 428 -18.91 14.30 18.83
CA PRO A 428 -18.03 13.42 18.08
C PRO A 428 -16.82 12.99 18.94
N GLU A 429 -16.71 11.71 19.24
CA GLU A 429 -15.62 11.14 20.03
C GLU A 429 -15.16 9.81 19.41
N TYR A 430 -13.85 9.63 19.27
CA TYR A 430 -13.26 8.35 18.83
C TYR A 430 -12.25 7.87 19.86
N LEU A 431 -12.44 6.66 20.39
CA LEU A 431 -11.61 6.07 21.45
C LEU A 431 -11.46 6.97 22.70
N GLY A 432 -12.54 7.69 23.07
CA GLY A 432 -12.53 8.64 24.17
C GLY A 432 -11.82 9.97 23.90
N LYS A 433 -11.34 10.18 22.67
CA LYS A 433 -10.76 11.46 22.23
C LYS A 433 -11.84 12.28 21.53
N LYS A 434 -12.05 13.50 21.99
CA LYS A 434 -12.98 14.46 21.36
C LYS A 434 -12.43 14.91 20.00
N ILE A 435 -13.27 14.82 18.97
CA ILE A 435 -12.95 15.28 17.63
C ILE A 435 -13.48 16.69 17.44
N GLY A 436 -12.58 17.66 17.52
CA GLY A 436 -12.90 19.08 17.34
C GLY A 436 -12.51 19.59 15.94
N ARG A 437 -12.61 20.91 15.76
CA ARG A 437 -12.32 21.58 14.48
C ARG A 437 -10.95 21.23 13.90
N ARG A 438 -9.90 21.24 14.73
CA ARG A 438 -8.53 20.96 14.27
C ARG A 438 -8.39 19.54 13.74
N GLN A 439 -8.92 18.55 14.47
CA GLN A 439 -8.83 17.13 14.09
C GLN A 439 -9.58 16.87 12.78
N ILE A 440 -10.80 17.37 12.64
CA ILE A 440 -11.58 17.14 11.42
C ILE A 440 -11.00 17.89 10.22
N THR A 441 -10.42 19.09 10.40
CA THR A 441 -9.75 19.80 9.31
C THR A 441 -8.55 19.02 8.80
N LEU A 442 -7.69 18.48 9.69
CA LEU A 442 -6.53 17.68 9.29
C LEU A 442 -6.96 16.36 8.61
N ALA A 443 -8.01 15.72 9.11
CA ALA A 443 -8.59 14.53 8.49
C ALA A 443 -9.15 14.84 7.09
N ALA A 444 -9.92 15.89 6.93
CA ALA A 444 -10.49 16.29 5.65
C ALA A 444 -9.41 16.67 4.63
N LEU A 445 -8.39 17.42 5.03
CA LEU A 445 -7.25 17.74 4.15
C LEU A 445 -6.51 16.48 3.71
N SER A 446 -6.30 15.50 4.62
CA SER A 446 -5.66 14.25 4.27
C SER A 446 -6.44 13.46 3.21
N VAL A 447 -7.78 13.43 3.31
CA VAL A 447 -8.65 12.77 2.33
C VAL A 447 -8.63 13.48 0.97
N LEU A 448 -8.48 14.81 0.94
CA LEU A 448 -8.53 15.61 -0.29
C LEU A 448 -7.25 15.57 -1.13
N VAL A 449 -6.11 15.16 -0.58
CA VAL A 449 -4.83 15.15 -1.31
C VAL A 449 -4.90 14.26 -2.55
N MET A 450 -5.30 13.00 -2.39
CA MET A 450 -5.35 12.04 -3.48
C MET A 450 -6.34 12.45 -4.59
N PRO A 451 -7.60 12.81 -4.31
CA PRO A 451 -8.52 13.28 -5.33
C PRO A 451 -8.00 14.48 -6.14
N ALA A 452 -7.39 15.45 -5.47
CA ALA A 452 -6.83 16.61 -6.15
C ALA A 452 -5.73 16.20 -7.15
N LEU A 453 -4.81 15.33 -6.74
CA LEU A 453 -3.72 14.86 -7.59
C LEU A 453 -4.25 14.03 -8.77
N VAL A 454 -5.19 13.14 -8.54
CA VAL A 454 -5.80 12.30 -9.59
C VAL A 454 -6.52 13.15 -10.62
N LEU A 455 -7.47 13.99 -10.18
CA LEU A 455 -8.33 14.73 -11.09
C LEU A 455 -7.57 15.84 -11.84
N ILE A 456 -6.69 16.58 -11.16
CA ILE A 456 -5.87 17.62 -11.80
C ILE A 456 -4.87 16.99 -12.77
N GLY A 457 -4.14 15.95 -12.34
CA GLY A 457 -3.15 15.28 -13.18
C GLY A 457 -3.75 14.68 -14.44
N THR A 458 -4.87 13.97 -14.31
CA THR A 458 -5.62 13.41 -15.44
C THR A 458 -6.11 14.52 -16.38
N SER A 459 -6.79 15.55 -15.84
CA SER A 459 -7.39 16.63 -16.65
C SER A 459 -6.32 17.40 -17.45
N VAL A 460 -5.20 17.72 -16.82
CA VAL A 460 -4.11 18.41 -17.51
C VAL A 460 -3.50 17.50 -18.60
N SER A 461 -3.26 16.22 -18.28
CA SER A 461 -2.62 15.29 -19.23
C SER A 461 -3.45 15.07 -20.49
N VAL A 462 -4.76 14.87 -20.37
CA VAL A 462 -5.63 14.65 -21.55
C VAL A 462 -5.84 15.91 -22.39
N LEU A 463 -5.51 17.08 -21.87
CA LEU A 463 -5.58 18.36 -22.61
C LEU A 463 -4.26 18.75 -23.29
N LEU A 464 -3.13 18.10 -22.95
CA LEU A 464 -1.83 18.43 -23.51
C LEU A 464 -1.59 17.70 -24.84
N PRO A 465 -1.36 18.42 -25.98
CA PRO A 465 -1.07 17.77 -27.26
C PRO A 465 0.18 16.87 -27.23
N SER A 466 1.13 17.18 -26.37
CA SER A 466 2.36 16.40 -26.20
C SER A 466 2.15 15.02 -25.55
N THR A 467 0.97 14.77 -24.98
CA THR A 467 0.61 13.48 -24.38
C THR A 467 -0.39 12.72 -25.21
N THR A 468 -1.34 13.41 -25.86
CA THR A 468 -2.41 12.79 -26.64
C THR A 468 -1.96 12.22 -27.98
N GLY A 469 -0.74 12.54 -28.45
CA GLY A 469 -0.15 11.98 -29.66
C GLY A 469 0.48 10.61 -29.51
N TYR A 470 0.55 10.06 -28.28
CA TYR A 470 1.12 8.73 -28.01
C TYR A 470 0.02 7.68 -27.91
N GLN A 471 0.37 6.44 -28.29
CA GLN A 471 -0.53 5.29 -28.17
C GLN A 471 -0.99 5.11 -26.72
N GLY A 472 -2.27 4.81 -26.54
CA GLY A 472 -2.88 4.53 -25.26
C GLY A 472 -3.26 5.75 -24.44
N ASN A 473 -2.84 6.97 -24.80
CA ASN A 473 -3.03 8.13 -23.91
C ASN A 473 -4.43 8.74 -23.97
N SER A 474 -5.07 8.76 -25.13
CA SER A 474 -6.43 9.30 -25.30
C SER A 474 -7.19 8.67 -26.47
N GLY A 475 -6.51 7.90 -27.32
CA GLY A 475 -7.06 7.39 -28.57
C GLY A 475 -7.50 8.49 -29.54
N ASP A 476 -8.09 8.10 -30.66
CA ASP A 476 -8.69 9.04 -31.60
C ASP A 476 -10.06 9.53 -31.11
N PRO A 477 -10.33 10.85 -31.11
CA PRO A 477 -11.61 11.38 -30.67
C PRO A 477 -12.81 10.75 -31.38
N GLY A 478 -13.79 10.31 -30.59
CA GLY A 478 -14.99 9.67 -31.12
C GLY A 478 -14.87 8.19 -31.44
N THR A 479 -13.75 7.56 -31.15
CA THR A 479 -13.58 6.11 -31.25
C THR A 479 -13.66 5.44 -29.88
N PRO A 480 -13.98 4.14 -29.80
CA PRO A 480 -13.91 3.39 -28.52
C PRO A 480 -12.54 3.50 -27.83
N GLY A 481 -11.44 3.56 -28.59
CA GLY A 481 -10.10 3.74 -28.07
C GLY A 481 -9.88 5.04 -27.28
N SER A 482 -10.63 6.12 -27.59
CA SER A 482 -10.49 7.38 -26.87
C SER A 482 -11.02 7.31 -25.44
N ILE A 483 -12.04 6.50 -25.17
CA ILE A 483 -12.60 6.29 -23.83
C ILE A 483 -11.64 5.43 -23.01
N HIS A 484 -11.08 4.38 -23.61
CA HIS A 484 -10.09 3.54 -22.95
C HIS A 484 -8.82 4.34 -22.62
N GLY A 485 -8.30 5.14 -23.55
CA GLY A 485 -7.15 6.01 -23.32
C GLY A 485 -7.36 7.03 -22.20
N PHE A 486 -8.58 7.56 -22.04
CA PHE A 486 -8.92 8.37 -20.85
C PHE A 486 -8.82 7.54 -19.57
N THR A 487 -9.32 6.29 -19.58
CA THR A 487 -9.24 5.38 -18.44
C THR A 487 -7.79 5.05 -18.08
N GLU A 488 -6.90 4.84 -19.08
CA GLU A 488 -5.47 4.60 -18.88
C GLU A 488 -4.78 5.76 -18.16
N VAL A 489 -5.03 7.00 -18.59
CA VAL A 489 -4.48 8.21 -17.94
C VAL A 489 -5.03 8.37 -16.53
N LEU A 490 -6.34 8.16 -16.34
CA LEU A 490 -6.99 8.21 -15.02
C LEU A 490 -6.39 7.16 -14.08
N TYR A 491 -6.18 5.94 -14.57
CA TYR A 491 -5.54 4.84 -13.83
C TYR A 491 -4.12 5.21 -13.41
N ALA A 492 -3.32 5.79 -14.31
CA ALA A 492 -1.95 6.18 -14.04
C ALA A 492 -1.86 7.19 -12.87
N PHE A 493 -2.69 8.24 -12.88
CA PHE A 493 -2.73 9.21 -11.78
C PHE A 493 -3.38 8.65 -10.52
N ALA A 494 -4.38 7.76 -10.62
CA ALA A 494 -4.92 7.05 -9.46
C ALA A 494 -3.86 6.19 -8.78
N SER A 495 -3.11 5.42 -9.55
CA SER A 495 -1.99 4.60 -9.08
C SER A 495 -0.87 5.44 -8.47
N ALA A 496 -0.43 6.50 -9.15
CA ALA A 496 0.62 7.38 -8.66
C ALA A 496 0.24 8.10 -7.36
N ALA A 497 -0.96 8.69 -7.29
CA ALA A 497 -1.41 9.47 -6.14
C ALA A 497 -1.70 8.62 -4.89
N ASN A 498 -2.12 7.36 -5.07
CA ASN A 498 -2.30 6.39 -3.99
C ASN A 498 -1.01 5.63 -3.64
N ASN A 499 0.07 5.80 -4.42
CA ASN A 499 1.32 5.05 -4.27
C ASN A 499 1.14 3.53 -4.50
N ASN A 500 0.34 3.16 -5.49
CA ASN A 500 0.13 1.77 -5.89
C ASN A 500 1.30 1.24 -6.73
N GLY A 501 1.47 1.76 -7.94
CA GLY A 501 2.53 1.35 -8.87
C GLY A 501 2.04 0.53 -10.07
N SER A 502 0.86 -0.10 -10.03
CA SER A 502 0.29 -0.75 -11.21
C SER A 502 -0.10 0.26 -12.28
N ALA A 503 -0.06 -0.17 -13.53
CA ALA A 503 -0.39 0.67 -14.68
C ALA A 503 -1.27 -0.10 -15.67
N PHE A 504 -2.03 0.63 -16.47
CA PHE A 504 -2.50 0.11 -17.74
C PHE A 504 -1.33 0.20 -18.73
N GLY A 505 -0.90 -0.97 -19.24
CA GLY A 505 0.36 -1.10 -19.98
C GLY A 505 0.33 -0.51 -21.38
N GLY A 506 -0.84 -0.19 -21.93
CA GLY A 506 -1.01 0.51 -23.20
C GLY A 506 -0.58 1.98 -23.15
N LEU A 507 -0.60 2.60 -21.97
CA LEU A 507 -0.24 4.00 -21.79
C LEU A 507 1.26 4.26 -22.04
N THR A 508 1.60 5.15 -22.97
CA THR A 508 2.97 5.60 -23.20
C THR A 508 3.35 6.72 -22.24
N VAL A 509 4.28 6.44 -21.31
CA VAL A 509 4.71 7.37 -20.24
C VAL A 509 6.15 7.88 -20.40
N THR A 510 6.72 7.79 -21.60
CA THR A 510 8.13 8.15 -21.87
C THR A 510 8.39 9.65 -21.95
N SER A 511 7.35 10.48 -22.04
CA SER A 511 7.49 11.95 -22.08
C SER A 511 7.97 12.50 -20.74
N ASP A 512 8.73 13.58 -20.78
CA ASP A 512 9.18 14.29 -19.57
C ASP A 512 7.99 14.79 -18.72
N TRP A 513 6.85 15.07 -19.35
CA TRP A 513 5.61 15.39 -18.65
C TRP A 513 5.17 14.26 -17.72
N PHE A 514 4.99 13.04 -18.25
CA PHE A 514 4.56 11.90 -17.43
C PHE A 514 5.61 11.51 -16.40
N GLN A 515 6.90 11.51 -16.76
CA GLN A 515 7.98 11.23 -15.81
C GLN A 515 7.93 12.20 -14.61
N THR A 516 7.71 13.49 -14.86
CA THR A 516 7.71 14.51 -13.82
C THR A 516 6.39 14.56 -13.07
N SER A 517 5.25 14.59 -13.77
CA SER A 517 3.93 14.75 -13.15
C SER A 517 3.53 13.55 -12.31
N LEU A 518 3.78 12.32 -12.80
CA LEU A 518 3.56 11.11 -12.01
C LEU A 518 4.53 11.02 -10.82
N GLY A 519 5.81 11.41 -11.02
CA GLY A 519 6.78 11.53 -9.94
C GLY A 519 6.31 12.48 -8.83
N LEU A 520 5.81 13.66 -9.19
CA LEU A 520 5.24 14.63 -8.25
C LEU A 520 3.96 14.10 -7.59
N ALA A 521 3.09 13.43 -8.35
CA ALA A 521 1.89 12.80 -7.78
C ALA A 521 2.23 11.75 -6.72
N MET A 522 3.23 10.89 -6.98
CA MET A 522 3.74 9.91 -6.00
C MET A 522 4.33 10.58 -4.76
N LEU A 523 5.14 11.62 -4.94
CA LEU A 523 5.77 12.36 -3.85
C LEU A 523 4.72 13.03 -2.94
N LEU A 524 3.81 13.79 -3.54
CA LEU A 524 2.78 14.53 -2.81
C LEU A 524 1.73 13.58 -2.23
N GLY A 525 1.33 12.53 -2.97
CA GLY A 525 0.40 11.49 -2.53
C GLY A 525 0.90 10.72 -1.30
N ARG A 526 2.22 10.57 -1.14
CA ARG A 526 2.82 9.91 0.03
C ARG A 526 3.02 10.86 1.20
N PHE A 527 3.76 11.95 0.98
CA PHE A 527 4.30 12.73 2.09
C PHE A 527 3.33 13.77 2.65
N LEU A 528 2.40 14.32 1.84
CA LEU A 528 1.38 15.22 2.39
C LEU A 528 0.43 14.50 3.35
N PRO A 529 -0.16 13.34 3.01
CA PRO A 529 -0.96 12.57 3.97
C PRO A 529 -0.17 12.18 5.22
N ILE A 530 1.10 11.76 5.08
CA ILE A 530 1.95 11.41 6.24
C ILE A 530 2.08 12.60 7.20
N VAL A 531 2.40 13.79 6.71
CA VAL A 531 2.51 14.99 7.56
C VAL A 531 1.18 15.33 8.21
N LEU A 532 0.07 15.25 7.46
CA LEU A 532 -1.27 15.57 7.97
C LEU A 532 -1.74 14.56 9.04
N VAL A 533 -1.48 13.26 8.85
CA VAL A 533 -1.87 12.25 9.86
C VAL A 533 -0.97 12.29 11.09
N LEU A 534 0.32 12.64 10.96
CA LEU A 534 1.20 12.88 12.11
C LEU A 534 0.78 14.14 12.88
N ALA A 535 0.39 15.22 12.20
CA ALA A 535 -0.17 16.41 12.83
C ALA A 535 -1.50 16.10 13.54
N LEU A 536 -2.35 15.26 12.93
CA LEU A 536 -3.57 14.76 13.54
C LEU A 536 -3.26 13.94 14.80
N ALA A 537 -2.32 13.00 14.72
CA ALA A 537 -1.88 12.21 15.87
C ALA A 537 -1.34 13.08 17.01
N GLY A 538 -0.49 14.06 16.71
CA GLY A 538 0.01 15.02 17.70
C GLY A 538 -1.11 15.85 18.35
N SER A 539 -2.13 16.21 17.55
CA SER A 539 -3.33 16.90 18.07
C SER A 539 -4.16 15.98 19.00
N LEU A 540 -4.26 14.69 18.68
CA LEU A 540 -4.99 13.71 19.49
C LEU A 540 -4.24 13.40 20.82
N VAL A 541 -2.91 13.30 20.81
CA VAL A 541 -2.10 13.12 22.04
C VAL A 541 -2.36 14.25 23.04
N ALA A 542 -2.45 15.49 22.55
CA ALA A 542 -2.73 16.64 23.40
C ALA A 542 -4.19 16.69 23.93
N THR A 543 -5.09 15.88 23.39
CA THR A 543 -6.50 15.83 23.79
C THR A 543 -6.68 14.88 24.97
N LYS A 544 -7.30 15.37 26.06
CA LYS A 544 -7.66 14.53 27.24
C LYS A 544 -8.69 13.48 26.83
N ARG A 545 -8.64 12.32 27.52
CA ARG A 545 -9.67 11.28 27.35
C ARG A 545 -10.94 11.67 28.11
N THR A 546 -12.08 11.48 27.47
CA THR A 546 -13.41 11.62 28.07
C THR A 546 -13.95 10.23 28.42
N PRO A 547 -14.45 10.00 29.63
CA PRO A 547 -15.12 8.74 29.95
C PRO A 547 -16.35 8.53 29.06
N PRO A 548 -16.64 7.28 28.66
CA PRO A 548 -17.85 6.98 27.90
C PRO A 548 -19.10 7.41 28.67
N ASN A 549 -20.04 8.06 28.01
CA ASN A 549 -21.32 8.47 28.55
C ASN A 549 -22.47 7.98 27.63
N PRO A 550 -23.74 8.01 28.06
CA PRO A 550 -24.86 7.56 27.23
C PRO A 550 -25.00 8.31 25.90
N GLY A 551 -24.38 9.49 25.77
CA GLY A 551 -24.31 10.27 24.55
C GLY A 551 -23.16 9.88 23.61
N THR A 552 -22.22 9.04 24.04
CA THR A 552 -21.08 8.61 23.19
C THR A 552 -21.54 7.62 22.13
N LEU A 553 -21.19 7.86 20.86
CA LEU A 553 -21.43 6.92 19.77
C LEU A 553 -20.47 5.72 19.91
N PRO A 554 -20.95 4.46 19.98
CA PRO A 554 -20.08 3.30 19.98
C PRO A 554 -19.28 3.22 18.66
N THR A 555 -17.95 3.13 18.76
CA THR A 555 -17.04 3.09 17.61
C THR A 555 -16.61 1.66 17.25
N HIS A 556 -17.39 0.67 17.62
CA HIS A 556 -17.19 -0.74 17.29
C HIS A 556 -18.53 -1.44 17.03
N GLY A 557 -18.44 -2.62 16.42
CA GLY A 557 -19.62 -3.44 16.12
C GLY A 557 -20.27 -3.11 14.78
N PRO A 558 -21.37 -3.83 14.44
CA PRO A 558 -21.95 -3.78 13.08
C PRO A 558 -22.45 -2.40 12.67
N LEU A 559 -23.08 -1.67 13.59
CA LEU A 559 -23.60 -0.32 13.31
C LEU A 559 -22.49 0.64 12.89
N PHE A 560 -21.38 0.65 13.65
CA PHE A 560 -20.26 1.51 13.29
C PHE A 560 -19.54 1.04 12.02
N ALA A 561 -19.40 -0.27 11.83
CA ALA A 561 -18.85 -0.83 10.60
C ALA A 561 -19.67 -0.40 9.36
N SER A 562 -21.00 -0.45 9.44
CA SER A 562 -21.88 0.00 8.35
C SER A 562 -21.80 1.51 8.11
N LEU A 563 -21.73 2.32 9.18
CA LEU A 563 -21.53 3.76 9.06
C LEU A 563 -20.20 4.10 8.39
N LEU A 564 -19.11 3.44 8.80
CA LEU A 564 -17.79 3.64 8.23
C LEU A 564 -17.73 3.19 6.77
N LEU A 565 -18.27 2.00 6.45
CA LEU A 565 -18.36 1.50 5.08
C LEU A 565 -19.18 2.46 4.20
N GLY A 566 -20.33 2.92 4.66
CA GLY A 566 -21.16 3.89 3.94
C GLY A 566 -20.43 5.22 3.73
N THR A 567 -19.67 5.69 4.71
CA THR A 567 -18.86 6.91 4.59
C THR A 567 -17.77 6.75 3.53
N VAL A 568 -17.05 5.62 3.51
CA VAL A 568 -16.03 5.30 2.50
C VAL A 568 -16.63 5.32 1.10
N VAL A 569 -17.71 4.57 0.89
CA VAL A 569 -18.36 4.47 -0.42
C VAL A 569 -18.91 5.83 -0.86
N LEU A 570 -19.56 6.57 0.04
CA LEU A 570 -20.12 7.88 -0.27
C LEU A 570 -19.02 8.89 -0.67
N VAL A 571 -17.93 8.96 0.08
CA VAL A 571 -16.80 9.87 -0.23
C VAL A 571 -16.20 9.54 -1.59
N ALA A 572 -15.93 8.25 -1.87
CA ALA A 572 -15.38 7.83 -3.15
C ALA A 572 -16.36 8.09 -4.31
N ALA A 573 -17.63 7.75 -4.14
CA ALA A 573 -18.67 7.96 -5.16
C ALA A 573 -18.84 9.45 -5.50
N LEU A 574 -19.02 10.31 -4.50
CA LEU A 574 -19.18 11.76 -4.73
C LEU A 574 -17.96 12.40 -5.41
N THR A 575 -16.78 11.84 -5.15
CA THR A 575 -15.52 12.40 -5.68
C THR A 575 -15.23 11.92 -7.10
N PHE A 576 -15.41 10.64 -7.37
CA PHE A 576 -14.89 10.01 -8.59
C PHE A 576 -15.95 9.50 -9.56
N PHE A 577 -17.23 9.49 -9.18
CA PHE A 577 -18.29 9.01 -10.09
C PHE A 577 -18.27 9.71 -11.47
N PRO A 578 -18.07 11.04 -11.58
CA PRO A 578 -18.00 11.67 -12.89
C PRO A 578 -16.83 11.14 -13.75
N ALA A 579 -15.64 10.93 -13.17
CA ALA A 579 -14.50 10.40 -13.89
C ALA A 579 -14.70 8.93 -14.30
N LEU A 580 -15.27 8.11 -13.41
CA LEU A 580 -15.63 6.72 -13.72
C LEU A 580 -16.71 6.62 -14.81
N ALA A 581 -17.66 7.56 -14.82
CA ALA A 581 -18.70 7.62 -15.84
C ALA A 581 -18.16 7.97 -17.23
N LEU A 582 -17.11 8.82 -17.30
CA LEU A 582 -16.45 9.17 -18.55
C LEU A 582 -15.46 8.11 -19.06
N GLY A 583 -14.98 7.25 -18.21
CA GLY A 583 -14.04 6.18 -18.52
C GLY A 583 -14.72 4.80 -18.53
N PRO A 584 -14.43 3.93 -17.53
CA PRO A 584 -14.79 2.51 -17.58
C PRO A 584 -16.30 2.25 -17.66
N ILE A 585 -17.16 3.13 -17.15
CA ILE A 585 -18.62 2.95 -17.26
C ILE A 585 -19.08 3.24 -18.71
N ALA A 586 -18.60 4.33 -19.32
CA ALA A 586 -18.90 4.65 -20.71
C ALA A 586 -18.41 3.55 -21.67
N GLU A 587 -17.21 3.02 -21.41
CA GLU A 587 -16.63 1.91 -22.15
C GLU A 587 -17.46 0.62 -22.01
N ALA A 588 -17.99 0.35 -20.83
CA ALA A 588 -18.79 -0.85 -20.58
C ALA A 588 -20.19 -0.85 -21.23
N VAL A 589 -20.72 0.31 -21.63
CA VAL A 589 -22.05 0.45 -22.26
C VAL A 589 -21.98 0.63 -23.78
N GLN A 590 -20.79 0.76 -24.36
CA GLN A 590 -20.58 0.72 -25.82
C GLN A 590 -20.55 -0.69 -26.37
#